data_12b0bac55c88280638db4e327ad73356
#
_entry.id   12b0bac55c88280638db4e327ad73356
#
_cell.length_a   1.000
_cell.length_b   1.000
_cell.length_c   1.000
_cell.angle_alpha   90.00
_cell.angle_beta   90.00
_cell.angle_gamma   90.00
#
_symmetry.space_group_name_H-M   'P 1'
#
loop_
_entity.id
_entity.type
_entity.pdbx_description
1 polymer ?
#
loop_
_entity_poly.entity_id
_entity_poly.type
_entity_poly.pdbx_seq_one_letter_code
_entity_poly.pdbx_strand_id
1 'polypeptide(L)'
;MSKHIVCIVGNPNCGKTTLFNAITGSKQEVGNWPGVTVEKKVGHYSHDGHDISLVDLPGIYSVTPSNATGEDERVARDYLLSGEAEAVINIVDAGNLERNLYLSTQLLEMRVPMIMVVNMMDIARQHKLEINLDRLSERFGCPVIGMVASKEKGLKQLEDAVNRMVDSQTIPANAVQYPSDITAAIDAIAKRLEATGAKHARWTATQVLEN
;
A
#
# COMPACT_ATOMS: atom_id res chain seq x y z
N MET A 1 -14.34 -1.13 21.81
CA MET A 1 -13.90 -0.52 20.54
C MET A 1 -13.06 -1.56 19.83
N SER A 2 -13.31 -1.83 18.56
CA SER A 2 -12.50 -2.75 17.78
C SER A 2 -11.17 -2.07 17.45
N LYS A 3 -10.06 -2.79 17.64
CA LYS A 3 -8.73 -2.30 17.29
C LYS A 3 -8.39 -2.82 15.91
N HIS A 4 -8.29 -1.91 14.94
CA HIS A 4 -7.98 -2.23 13.56
C HIS A 4 -6.48 -2.07 13.28
N ILE A 5 -5.93 -2.90 12.42
CA ILE A 5 -4.53 -2.82 12.00
C ILE A 5 -4.50 -2.33 10.55
N VAL A 6 -3.80 -1.22 10.34
CA VAL A 6 -3.59 -0.61 9.02
C VAL A 6 -2.09 -0.47 8.81
N CYS A 7 -1.59 -0.70 7.63
CA CYS A 7 -0.19 -0.43 7.33
C CYS A 7 -0.02 0.68 6.30
N ILE A 8 1.12 1.37 6.36
CA ILE A 8 1.52 2.37 5.38
C ILE A 8 2.75 1.87 4.62
N VAL A 9 2.69 1.94 3.30
CA VAL A 9 3.76 1.53 2.39
C VAL A 9 3.95 2.53 1.27
N GLY A 10 5.15 2.66 0.76
CA GLY A 10 5.46 3.55 -0.35
C GLY A 10 6.96 3.59 -0.64
N ASN A 11 7.31 4.25 -1.71
CA ASN A 11 8.70 4.39 -2.12
C ASN A 11 9.51 5.22 -1.11
N PRO A 12 10.82 5.03 -1.02
CA PRO A 12 11.67 5.94 -0.26
C PRO A 12 11.46 7.41 -0.67
N ASN A 13 11.42 8.30 0.32
CA ASN A 13 11.24 9.75 0.16
C ASN A 13 9.88 10.23 -0.40
N CYS A 14 8.85 9.39 -0.50
CA CYS A 14 7.49 9.81 -0.87
C CYS A 14 6.74 10.57 0.24
N GLY A 15 7.37 10.75 1.42
CA GLY A 15 6.78 11.43 2.58
C GLY A 15 6.06 10.49 3.55
N LYS A 16 6.36 9.19 3.52
CA LYS A 16 5.76 8.16 4.36
C LYS A 16 5.88 8.48 5.86
N THR A 17 7.09 8.75 6.35
CA THR A 17 7.34 9.12 7.75
C THR A 17 6.63 10.43 8.15
N THR A 18 6.54 11.40 7.25
CA THR A 18 5.82 12.65 7.49
C THR A 18 4.33 12.38 7.68
N LEU A 19 3.73 11.54 6.82
CA LEU A 19 2.34 11.16 6.93
C LEU A 19 2.08 10.34 8.20
N PHE A 20 2.93 9.35 8.49
CA PHE A 20 2.84 8.54 9.70
C PHE A 20 2.83 9.41 10.96
N ASN A 21 3.76 10.37 11.05
CA ASN A 21 3.84 11.30 12.19
C ASN A 21 2.62 12.24 12.26
N ALA A 22 2.11 12.71 11.13
CA ALA A 22 0.92 13.57 11.07
C ALA A 22 -0.33 12.85 11.61
N ILE A 23 -0.47 11.55 11.32
CA ILE A 23 -1.61 10.74 11.80
C ILE A 23 -1.45 10.36 13.26
N THR A 24 -0.27 9.87 13.68
CA THR A 24 -0.09 9.22 14.97
C THR A 24 0.40 10.17 16.08
N GLY A 25 0.93 11.33 15.70
CA GLY A 25 1.52 12.29 16.65
C GLY A 25 2.67 11.63 17.43
N SER A 26 2.67 11.82 18.76
CA SER A 26 3.71 11.30 19.67
C SER A 26 3.45 9.87 20.18
N LYS A 27 2.33 9.26 19.83
CA LYS A 27 1.92 7.92 20.28
C LYS A 27 2.50 6.84 19.39
N GLN A 28 3.79 6.60 19.50
CA GLN A 28 4.51 5.64 18.64
C GLN A 28 5.33 4.66 19.50
N GLU A 29 5.31 3.41 19.09
CA GLU A 29 6.16 2.34 19.61
C GLU A 29 7.22 2.02 18.55
N VAL A 30 8.49 1.94 18.97
CA VAL A 30 9.62 1.66 18.09
C VAL A 30 10.31 0.38 18.56
N GLY A 31 10.57 -0.52 17.64
CA GLY A 31 11.27 -1.77 17.87
C GLY A 31 11.93 -2.27 16.58
N ASN A 32 12.23 -3.54 16.51
CA ASN A 32 12.70 -4.17 15.28
C ASN A 32 11.70 -5.23 14.80
N TRP A 33 11.69 -5.46 13.50
CA TRP A 33 10.97 -6.60 12.95
C TRP A 33 11.59 -7.91 13.47
N PRO A 34 10.80 -8.95 13.74
CA PRO A 34 11.31 -10.22 14.28
C PRO A 34 12.40 -10.82 13.39
N GLY A 35 13.56 -11.12 14.01
CA GLY A 35 14.67 -11.81 13.35
C GLY A 35 15.50 -10.98 12.37
N VAL A 36 15.31 -9.66 12.30
CA VAL A 36 16.08 -8.76 11.43
C VAL A 36 16.42 -7.45 12.14
N THR A 37 17.30 -6.65 11.54
CA THR A 37 17.74 -5.36 12.08
C THR A 37 16.86 -4.19 11.60
N VAL A 38 15.86 -4.45 10.79
CA VAL A 38 14.95 -3.47 10.23
C VAL A 38 14.04 -2.88 11.31
N GLU A 39 13.96 -1.57 11.39
CA GLU A 39 13.14 -0.85 12.36
C GLU A 39 11.65 -1.06 12.09
N LYS A 40 10.88 -1.36 13.14
CA LYS A 40 9.41 -1.43 13.13
C LYS A 40 8.84 -0.26 13.93
N LYS A 41 7.96 0.53 13.32
CA LYS A 41 7.20 1.59 14.00
C LYS A 41 5.72 1.25 13.97
N VAL A 42 5.08 1.39 15.13
CA VAL A 42 3.62 1.26 15.27
C VAL A 42 3.11 2.51 15.97
N GLY A 43 2.19 3.21 15.32
CA GLY A 43 1.52 4.36 15.90
C GLY A 43 0.06 4.06 16.17
N HIS A 44 -0.55 4.83 17.06
CA HIS A 44 -1.94 4.64 17.44
C HIS A 44 -2.70 5.96 17.34
N TYR A 45 -3.88 5.91 16.75
CA TYR A 45 -4.81 7.03 16.72
C TYR A 45 -6.26 6.54 16.78
N SER A 46 -7.16 7.45 17.15
CA SER A 46 -8.60 7.17 17.14
C SER A 46 -9.31 8.23 16.31
N HIS A 47 -10.20 7.80 15.42
CA HIS A 47 -11.00 8.67 14.58
C HIS A 47 -12.43 8.13 14.46
N ASP A 48 -13.43 8.96 14.76
CA ASP A 48 -14.86 8.65 14.69
C ASP A 48 -15.24 7.25 15.22
N GLY A 49 -14.71 6.93 16.43
CA GLY A 49 -15.05 5.68 17.14
C GLY A 49 -14.24 4.45 16.75
N HIS A 50 -13.31 4.56 15.81
CA HIS A 50 -12.37 3.50 15.44
C HIS A 50 -11.02 3.74 16.12
N ASP A 51 -10.44 2.67 16.68
CA ASP A 51 -9.08 2.66 17.22
C ASP A 51 -8.16 1.98 16.21
N ILE A 52 -7.24 2.74 15.65
CA ILE A 52 -6.35 2.30 14.57
C ILE A 52 -4.92 2.14 15.08
N SER A 53 -4.33 0.98 14.81
CA SER A 53 -2.89 0.73 14.92
C SER A 53 -2.28 0.85 13.54
N LEU A 54 -1.49 1.89 13.31
CA LEU A 54 -0.82 2.14 12.03
C LEU A 54 0.60 1.57 12.08
N VAL A 55 0.91 0.63 11.20
CA VAL A 55 2.23 -0.01 11.07
C VAL A 55 2.99 0.66 9.94
N ASP A 56 4.16 1.23 10.23
CA ASP A 56 5.04 1.82 9.22
C ASP A 56 5.93 0.73 8.61
N LEU A 57 5.69 0.40 7.34
CA LEU A 57 6.52 -0.53 6.59
C LEU A 57 7.78 0.17 6.05
N PRO A 58 8.89 -0.55 5.88
CA PRO A 58 10.07 0.01 5.22
C PRO A 58 9.74 0.62 3.86
N GLY A 59 10.49 1.67 3.48
CA GLY A 59 10.35 2.28 2.15
C GLY A 59 10.93 1.38 1.07
N ILE A 60 10.10 0.94 0.12
CA ILE A 60 10.45 -0.03 -0.90
C ILE A 60 10.03 0.44 -2.29
N TYR A 61 10.70 -0.05 -3.32
CA TYR A 61 10.33 0.21 -4.70
C TYR A 61 9.51 -0.92 -5.33
N SER A 62 9.65 -2.12 -4.80
CA SER A 62 9.00 -3.32 -5.30
C SER A 62 8.80 -4.35 -4.20
N VAL A 63 7.80 -5.19 -4.34
CA VAL A 63 7.59 -6.40 -3.52
C VAL A 63 7.95 -7.69 -4.28
N THR A 64 8.47 -7.58 -5.52
CA THR A 64 8.90 -8.73 -6.31
C THR A 64 10.10 -9.42 -5.66
N PRO A 65 10.04 -10.73 -5.42
CA PRO A 65 11.20 -11.49 -4.95
C PRO A 65 12.31 -11.47 -6.01
N SER A 66 13.51 -11.12 -5.61
CA SER A 66 14.71 -11.26 -6.47
C SER A 66 15.89 -11.74 -5.64
N ASN A 67 16.92 -12.25 -6.29
CA ASN A 67 18.16 -12.64 -5.61
C ASN A 67 18.88 -11.46 -4.94
N ALA A 68 18.54 -10.23 -5.32
CA ALA A 68 19.08 -9.00 -4.76
C ALA A 68 18.10 -8.29 -3.81
N THR A 69 16.98 -8.95 -3.43
CA THR A 69 15.97 -8.36 -2.53
C THR A 69 16.58 -8.06 -1.16
N GLY A 70 16.51 -6.80 -0.75
CA GLY A 70 16.95 -6.35 0.57
C GLY A 70 16.07 -6.86 1.72
N GLU A 71 16.56 -6.75 2.96
CA GLU A 71 15.76 -7.10 4.15
C GLU A 71 14.49 -6.26 4.23
N ASP A 72 14.55 -4.98 3.89
CA ASP A 72 13.40 -4.05 3.89
C ASP A 72 12.27 -4.51 2.97
N GLU A 73 12.61 -4.90 1.74
CA GLU A 73 11.64 -5.38 0.75
C GLU A 73 11.03 -6.71 1.17
N ARG A 74 11.84 -7.61 1.74
CA ARG A 74 11.37 -8.89 2.27
C ARG A 74 10.39 -8.67 3.43
N VAL A 75 10.74 -7.83 4.39
CA VAL A 75 9.89 -7.51 5.55
C VAL A 75 8.56 -6.92 5.10
N ALA A 76 8.58 -5.93 4.21
CA ALA A 76 7.35 -5.30 3.72
C ALA A 76 6.47 -6.29 2.96
N ARG A 77 7.04 -7.09 2.06
CA ARG A 77 6.32 -8.12 1.31
C ARG A 77 5.69 -9.16 2.23
N ASP A 78 6.48 -9.73 3.14
CA ASP A 78 6.03 -10.81 4.00
C ASP A 78 4.91 -10.32 4.94
N TYR A 79 4.98 -9.06 5.41
CA TYR A 79 3.92 -8.44 6.18
C TYR A 79 2.65 -8.22 5.34
N LEU A 80 2.76 -7.72 4.13
CA LEU A 80 1.60 -7.54 3.23
C LEU A 80 0.92 -8.87 2.90
N LEU A 81 1.70 -9.94 2.74
CA LEU A 81 1.18 -11.29 2.47
C LEU A 81 0.64 -12.00 3.71
N SER A 82 1.00 -11.57 4.92
CA SER A 82 0.47 -12.17 6.16
C SER A 82 -1.05 -11.99 6.29
N GLY A 83 -1.58 -10.88 5.75
CA GLY A 83 -2.97 -10.49 5.91
C GLY A 83 -3.29 -9.96 7.30
N GLU A 84 -2.28 -9.54 8.08
CA GLU A 84 -2.49 -8.92 9.39
C GLU A 84 -3.13 -7.53 9.27
N ALA A 85 -2.78 -6.77 8.22
CA ALA A 85 -3.35 -5.46 7.98
C ALA A 85 -4.70 -5.57 7.28
N GLU A 86 -5.73 -4.94 7.86
CA GLU A 86 -7.09 -4.86 7.31
C GLU A 86 -7.18 -3.85 6.17
N ALA A 87 -6.26 -2.89 6.12
CA ALA A 87 -6.14 -1.93 5.02
C ALA A 87 -4.68 -1.50 4.82
N VAL A 88 -4.34 -1.12 3.59
CA VAL A 88 -3.03 -0.65 3.18
C VAL A 88 -3.14 0.79 2.69
N ILE A 89 -2.40 1.70 3.30
CA ILE A 89 -2.21 3.07 2.79
C ILE A 89 -0.98 3.06 1.89
N ASN A 90 -1.20 3.13 0.59
CA ASN A 90 -0.12 3.25 -0.39
C ASN A 90 0.15 4.73 -0.68
N ILE A 91 1.28 5.26 -0.19
CA ILE A 91 1.67 6.65 -0.43
C ILE A 91 2.59 6.76 -1.65
N VAL A 92 2.25 7.66 -2.57
CA VAL A 92 2.98 7.95 -3.80
C VAL A 92 3.34 9.43 -3.89
N ASP A 93 4.49 9.74 -4.47
CA ASP A 93 4.96 11.10 -4.72
C ASP A 93 4.35 11.63 -6.02
N ALA A 94 3.60 12.73 -5.92
CA ALA A 94 2.98 13.41 -7.06
C ALA A 94 4.00 13.89 -8.11
N GLY A 95 5.22 14.23 -7.69
CA GLY A 95 6.30 14.66 -8.58
C GLY A 95 6.96 13.53 -9.37
N ASN A 96 6.84 12.28 -8.87
CA ASN A 96 7.45 11.09 -9.46
C ASN A 96 6.42 9.95 -9.60
N LEU A 97 5.22 10.30 -10.04
CA LEU A 97 4.06 9.40 -10.00
C LEU A 97 4.30 8.09 -10.75
N GLU A 98 4.83 8.15 -11.97
CA GLU A 98 5.08 6.98 -12.82
C GLU A 98 5.91 5.91 -12.09
N ARG A 99 7.02 6.31 -11.49
CA ARG A 99 7.90 5.40 -10.74
C ARG A 99 7.21 4.82 -9.50
N ASN A 100 6.39 5.62 -8.83
CA ASN A 100 5.71 5.19 -7.61
C ASN A 100 4.55 4.25 -7.91
N LEU A 101 3.86 4.42 -9.03
CA LEU A 101 2.75 3.57 -9.44
C LEU A 101 3.16 2.12 -9.73
N TYR A 102 4.45 1.83 -9.93
CA TYR A 102 4.92 0.45 -10.06
C TYR A 102 4.62 -0.38 -8.81
N LEU A 103 4.97 0.12 -7.64
CA LEU A 103 4.60 -0.52 -6.37
C LEU A 103 3.07 -0.61 -6.21
N SER A 104 2.35 0.44 -6.61
CA SER A 104 0.88 0.46 -6.54
C SER A 104 0.24 -0.65 -7.39
N THR A 105 0.80 -0.93 -8.59
CA THR A 105 0.30 -2.02 -9.44
C THR A 105 0.55 -3.40 -8.82
N GLN A 106 1.68 -3.58 -8.14
CA GLN A 106 1.98 -4.82 -7.43
C GLN A 106 1.02 -5.05 -6.24
N LEU A 107 0.70 -4.00 -5.48
CA LEU A 107 -0.30 -4.07 -4.41
C LEU A 107 -1.70 -4.40 -4.97
N LEU A 108 -2.04 -3.86 -6.13
CA LEU A 108 -3.29 -4.19 -6.83
C LEU A 108 -3.33 -5.69 -7.21
N GLU A 109 -2.22 -6.25 -7.67
CA GLU A 109 -2.11 -7.69 -7.99
C GLU A 109 -2.20 -8.59 -6.76
N MET A 110 -1.65 -8.14 -5.64
CA MET A 110 -1.77 -8.82 -4.34
C MET A 110 -3.21 -8.83 -3.83
N ARG A 111 -4.10 -8.01 -4.41
CA ARG A 111 -5.51 -7.87 -4.02
C ARG A 111 -5.70 -7.54 -2.53
N VAL A 112 -4.91 -6.60 -2.05
CA VAL A 112 -5.04 -6.09 -0.68
C VAL A 112 -6.03 -4.91 -0.65
N PRO A 113 -6.83 -4.73 0.43
CA PRO A 113 -7.64 -3.53 0.62
C PRO A 113 -6.73 -2.30 0.66
N MET A 114 -6.84 -1.40 -0.33
CA MET A 114 -5.87 -0.33 -0.53
C MET A 114 -6.52 1.04 -0.66
N ILE A 115 -5.90 2.05 -0.03
CA ILE A 115 -6.16 3.47 -0.23
C ILE A 115 -4.88 4.08 -0.80
N MET A 116 -4.97 4.77 -1.93
CA MET A 116 -3.83 5.48 -2.51
C MET A 116 -3.80 6.92 -2.01
N VAL A 117 -2.65 7.35 -1.50
CA VAL A 117 -2.38 8.74 -1.11
C VAL A 117 -1.39 9.36 -2.07
N VAL A 118 -1.83 10.33 -2.86
CA VAL A 118 -0.97 11.12 -3.75
C VAL A 118 -0.46 12.33 -2.96
N ASN A 119 0.74 12.20 -2.41
CA ASN A 119 1.36 13.22 -1.57
C ASN A 119 2.15 14.24 -2.39
N MET A 120 2.57 15.34 -1.77
CA MET A 120 3.34 16.41 -2.41
C MET A 120 2.57 17.11 -3.55
N MET A 121 1.25 17.21 -3.45
CA MET A 121 0.41 17.88 -4.46
C MET A 121 0.75 19.36 -4.65
N ASP A 122 1.37 20.03 -3.67
CA ASP A 122 1.87 21.40 -3.81
C ASP A 122 3.11 21.47 -4.71
N ILE A 123 4.00 20.49 -4.62
CA ILE A 123 5.18 20.38 -5.49
C ILE A 123 4.73 20.10 -6.93
N ALA A 124 3.80 19.17 -7.13
CA ALA A 124 3.24 18.89 -8.46
C ALA A 124 2.67 20.16 -9.11
N ARG A 125 1.89 20.96 -8.35
CA ARG A 125 1.34 22.25 -8.84
C ARG A 125 2.43 23.25 -9.19
N GLN A 126 3.51 23.36 -8.39
CA GLN A 126 4.66 24.22 -8.71
C GLN A 126 5.32 23.81 -10.03
N HIS A 127 5.39 22.52 -10.31
CA HIS A 127 5.93 21.96 -11.56
C HIS A 127 4.88 21.93 -12.70
N LYS A 128 3.69 22.53 -12.49
CA LYS A 128 2.58 22.54 -13.47
C LYS A 128 2.13 21.15 -13.91
N LEU A 129 2.28 20.15 -13.04
CA LEU A 129 1.77 18.79 -13.25
C LEU A 129 0.29 18.76 -12.85
N GLU A 130 -0.57 18.36 -13.77
CA GLU A 130 -1.99 18.13 -13.52
C GLU A 130 -2.23 16.65 -13.28
N ILE A 131 -2.66 16.31 -12.07
CA ILE A 131 -2.97 14.95 -11.67
C ILE A 131 -4.48 14.84 -11.46
N ASN A 132 -5.11 14.00 -12.25
CA ASN A 132 -6.53 13.69 -12.13
C ASN A 132 -6.74 12.53 -11.16
N LEU A 133 -7.09 12.83 -9.91
CA LEU A 133 -7.27 11.87 -8.83
C LEU A 133 -8.47 10.93 -9.08
N ASP A 134 -9.55 11.45 -9.67
CA ASP A 134 -10.74 10.65 -9.98
C ASP A 134 -10.41 9.58 -11.03
N ARG A 135 -9.65 9.95 -12.06
CA ARG A 135 -9.20 9.01 -13.07
C ARG A 135 -8.23 7.95 -12.51
N LEU A 136 -7.39 8.32 -11.54
CA LEU A 136 -6.56 7.35 -10.83
C LEU A 136 -7.43 6.40 -10.01
N SER A 137 -8.44 6.93 -9.29
CA SER A 137 -9.38 6.12 -8.52
C SER A 137 -10.15 5.13 -9.39
N GLU A 138 -10.66 5.59 -10.53
CA GLU A 138 -11.32 4.71 -11.51
C GLU A 138 -10.37 3.63 -12.04
N ARG A 139 -9.11 3.99 -12.32
CA ARG A 139 -8.14 3.08 -12.92
C ARG A 139 -7.65 2.02 -11.95
N PHE A 140 -7.42 2.38 -10.68
CA PHE A 140 -6.98 1.45 -9.64
C PHE A 140 -8.14 0.76 -8.92
N GLY A 141 -9.36 1.26 -9.04
CA GLY A 141 -10.54 0.71 -8.36
C GLY A 141 -10.46 0.83 -6.84
N CYS A 142 -9.75 1.85 -6.34
CA CYS A 142 -9.59 2.13 -4.92
C CYS A 142 -9.71 3.64 -4.65
N PRO A 143 -9.98 4.06 -3.39
CA PRO A 143 -9.97 5.47 -3.03
C PRO A 143 -8.60 6.10 -3.28
N VAL A 144 -8.61 7.31 -3.90
CA VAL A 144 -7.38 8.10 -4.14
C VAL A 144 -7.54 9.47 -3.50
N ILE A 145 -6.58 9.84 -2.65
CA ILE A 145 -6.63 11.07 -1.86
C ILE A 145 -5.40 11.92 -2.17
N GLY A 146 -5.62 13.15 -2.63
CA GLY A 146 -4.55 14.11 -2.82
C GLY A 146 -4.15 14.79 -1.51
N MET A 147 -2.85 14.85 -1.24
CA MET A 147 -2.34 15.25 0.07
C MET A 147 -1.15 16.20 0.01
N VAL A 148 -0.97 16.97 1.07
CA VAL A 148 0.28 17.66 1.44
C VAL A 148 0.54 17.31 2.90
N ALA A 149 1.18 16.16 3.14
CA ALA A 149 1.36 15.60 4.48
C ALA A 149 2.07 16.55 5.46
N SER A 150 3.07 17.31 4.99
CA SER A 150 3.78 18.32 5.78
C SER A 150 2.91 19.50 6.24
N LYS A 151 1.71 19.67 5.68
CA LYS A 151 0.74 20.72 6.01
C LYS A 151 -0.59 20.11 6.48
N GLU A 152 -0.63 18.81 6.72
CA GLU A 152 -1.83 18.05 7.14
C GLU A 152 -3.05 18.25 6.22
N LYS A 153 -2.84 18.75 5.01
CA LYS A 153 -3.93 18.90 4.04
C LYS A 153 -4.34 17.54 3.47
N GLY A 154 -5.61 17.20 3.61
CA GLY A 154 -6.16 15.90 3.22
C GLY A 154 -6.16 14.85 4.33
N LEU A 155 -5.64 15.16 5.53
CA LEU A 155 -5.52 14.21 6.64
C LEU A 155 -6.89 13.65 7.05
N LYS A 156 -7.86 14.51 7.35
CA LYS A 156 -9.21 14.08 7.71
C LYS A 156 -9.86 13.20 6.64
N GLN A 157 -9.69 13.53 5.35
CA GLN A 157 -10.22 12.72 4.26
C GLN A 157 -9.60 11.32 4.24
N LEU A 158 -8.31 11.20 4.59
CA LEU A 158 -7.64 9.92 4.71
C LEU A 158 -8.17 9.13 5.90
N GLU A 159 -8.32 9.73 7.08
CA GLU A 159 -8.88 9.09 8.27
C GLU A 159 -10.29 8.56 8.02
N ASP A 160 -11.16 9.36 7.39
CA ASP A 160 -12.51 8.95 6.97
C ASP A 160 -12.47 7.79 5.97
N ALA A 161 -11.50 7.77 5.06
CA ALA A 161 -11.35 6.69 4.09
C ALA A 161 -10.83 5.41 4.75
N VAL A 162 -9.92 5.52 5.73
CA VAL A 162 -9.44 4.39 6.52
C VAL A 162 -10.60 3.74 7.27
N ASN A 163 -11.43 4.52 7.98
CA ASN A 163 -12.59 3.98 8.70
C ASN A 163 -13.52 3.21 7.76
N ARG A 164 -13.88 3.80 6.62
CA ARG A 164 -14.70 3.09 5.61
C ARG A 164 -14.05 1.82 5.09
N MET A 165 -12.72 1.82 4.93
CA MET A 165 -11.99 0.66 4.41
C MET A 165 -11.93 -0.49 5.42
N VAL A 166 -11.67 -0.21 6.70
CA VAL A 166 -11.64 -1.26 7.74
C VAL A 166 -13.03 -1.85 8.00
N ASP A 167 -14.10 -1.05 7.82
CA ASP A 167 -15.48 -1.55 7.94
C ASP A 167 -15.87 -2.44 6.75
N SER A 168 -15.48 -2.07 5.54
CA SER A 168 -15.90 -2.76 4.32
C SER A 168 -14.93 -3.82 3.83
N GLN A 169 -13.65 -3.68 4.16
CA GLN A 169 -12.53 -4.49 3.65
C GLN A 169 -12.57 -4.69 2.14
N THR A 170 -12.95 -3.62 1.43
CA THR A 170 -13.16 -3.67 -0.01
C THR A 170 -11.83 -3.81 -0.75
N ILE A 171 -11.70 -4.92 -1.45
CA ILE A 171 -10.55 -5.14 -2.35
C ILE A 171 -10.74 -4.30 -3.61
N PRO A 172 -9.67 -3.70 -4.18
CA PRO A 172 -9.75 -2.98 -5.45
C PRO A 172 -10.48 -3.77 -6.52
N ALA A 173 -11.46 -3.13 -7.17
CA ALA A 173 -12.31 -3.80 -8.17
C ALA A 173 -11.53 -4.15 -9.44
N ASN A 174 -10.53 -3.33 -9.78
CA ASN A 174 -9.74 -3.52 -10.98
C ASN A 174 -8.59 -4.52 -10.75
N ALA A 175 -8.17 -5.17 -11.81
CA ALA A 175 -6.99 -6.01 -11.85
C ALA A 175 -6.04 -5.51 -12.95
N VAL A 176 -4.77 -5.78 -12.80
CA VAL A 176 -3.79 -5.52 -13.87
C VAL A 176 -4.17 -6.35 -15.09
N GLN A 177 -4.25 -5.70 -16.25
CA GLN A 177 -4.60 -6.35 -17.50
C GLN A 177 -3.33 -6.75 -18.24
N TYR A 178 -3.21 -8.01 -18.53
CA TYR A 178 -2.16 -8.59 -19.36
C TYR A 178 -2.70 -9.01 -20.72
N PRO A 179 -1.86 -9.19 -21.75
CA PRO A 179 -2.23 -9.90 -22.98
C PRO A 179 -2.90 -11.25 -22.69
N SER A 180 -3.77 -11.70 -23.58
CA SER A 180 -4.62 -12.88 -23.35
C SER A 180 -3.86 -14.16 -23.09
N ASP A 181 -2.73 -14.36 -23.77
CA ASP A 181 -1.82 -15.50 -23.60
C ASP A 181 -1.16 -15.51 -22.21
N ILE A 182 -0.68 -14.34 -21.75
CA ILE A 182 -0.11 -14.17 -20.42
C ILE A 182 -1.20 -14.39 -19.36
N THR A 183 -2.39 -13.80 -19.55
CA THR A 183 -3.52 -14.01 -18.64
C THR A 183 -3.86 -15.49 -18.50
N ALA A 184 -3.94 -16.23 -19.60
CA ALA A 184 -4.23 -17.66 -19.57
C ALA A 184 -3.15 -18.47 -18.82
N ALA A 185 -1.88 -18.10 -18.98
CA ALA A 185 -0.78 -18.73 -18.24
C ALA A 185 -0.87 -18.44 -16.72
N ILE A 186 -1.12 -17.16 -16.34
CA ILE A 186 -1.32 -16.76 -14.94
C ILE A 186 -2.49 -17.56 -14.33
N ASP A 187 -3.64 -17.62 -15.01
CA ASP A 187 -4.83 -18.31 -14.50
C ASP A 187 -4.60 -19.82 -14.35
N ALA A 188 -3.86 -20.44 -15.27
CA ALA A 188 -3.52 -21.85 -15.18
C ALA A 188 -2.61 -22.16 -13.98
N ILE A 189 -1.62 -21.31 -13.71
CA ILE A 189 -0.71 -21.46 -12.56
C ILE A 189 -1.47 -21.15 -11.27
N ALA A 190 -2.24 -20.06 -11.22
CA ALA A 190 -3.02 -19.65 -10.05
C ALA A 190 -3.97 -20.77 -9.60
N LYS A 191 -4.71 -21.38 -10.54
CA LYS A 191 -5.61 -22.51 -10.26
C LYS A 191 -4.89 -23.71 -9.60
N ARG A 192 -3.65 -23.98 -10.01
CA ARG A 192 -2.85 -25.05 -9.38
C ARG A 192 -2.43 -24.68 -7.97
N LEU A 193 -2.03 -23.43 -7.77
CA LEU A 193 -1.65 -22.91 -6.43
C LEU A 193 -2.84 -22.90 -5.48
N GLU A 194 -4.02 -22.48 -5.94
CA GLU A 194 -5.27 -22.52 -5.16
C GLU A 194 -5.61 -23.93 -4.68
N ALA A 195 -5.40 -24.94 -5.55
CA ALA A 195 -5.61 -26.34 -5.19
C ALA A 195 -4.69 -26.83 -4.06
N THR A 196 -3.56 -26.16 -3.81
CA THR A 196 -2.65 -26.44 -2.68
C THR A 196 -2.96 -25.60 -1.44
N GLY A 197 -4.00 -24.76 -1.49
CA GLY A 197 -4.36 -23.85 -0.40
C GLY A 197 -3.48 -22.58 -0.32
N ALA A 198 -2.75 -22.25 -1.37
CA ALA A 198 -1.89 -21.06 -1.41
C ALA A 198 -2.74 -19.79 -1.34
N LYS A 199 -2.44 -18.92 -0.37
CA LYS A 199 -2.95 -17.55 -0.33
C LYS A 199 -2.29 -16.73 -1.45
N HIS A 200 -3.00 -15.72 -1.98
CA HIS A 200 -2.49 -14.83 -3.05
C HIS A 200 -1.99 -15.57 -4.31
N ALA A 201 -2.68 -16.66 -4.69
CA ALA A 201 -2.28 -17.57 -5.77
C ALA A 201 -2.03 -16.86 -7.10
N ARG A 202 -2.87 -15.84 -7.46
CA ARG A 202 -2.70 -15.08 -8.69
C ARG A 202 -1.42 -14.23 -8.67
N TRP A 203 -1.13 -13.52 -7.55
CA TRP A 203 0.11 -12.77 -7.41
C TRP A 203 1.33 -13.69 -7.46
N THR A 204 1.27 -14.85 -6.79
CA THR A 204 2.36 -15.83 -6.86
C THR A 204 2.55 -16.36 -8.28
N ALA A 205 1.47 -16.55 -9.04
CA ALA A 205 1.53 -16.97 -10.42
C ALA A 205 2.20 -15.93 -11.34
N THR A 206 1.93 -14.62 -11.13
CA THR A 206 2.64 -13.56 -11.85
C THR A 206 4.13 -13.58 -11.54
N GLN A 207 4.50 -13.75 -10.27
CA GLN A 207 5.92 -13.82 -9.88
C GLN A 207 6.67 -15.01 -10.48
N VAL A 208 6.00 -16.14 -10.67
CA VAL A 208 6.58 -17.33 -11.35
C VAL A 208 6.86 -17.05 -12.83
N LEU A 209 6.09 -16.18 -13.48
CA LEU A 209 6.29 -15.83 -14.89
C LEU A 209 7.32 -14.69 -15.10
N GLU A 210 7.58 -13.88 -14.06
CA GLU A 210 8.57 -12.78 -14.09
C GLU A 210 10.00 -13.27 -13.82
N ASN A 211 10.20 -14.45 -13.21
CA ASN A 211 11.48 -15.08 -12.86
C ASN A 211 11.80 -16.27 -13.77
#